data_987c04e63e21cf8fad8212f9501cb238
#
_entry.id   987c04e63e21cf8fad8212f9501cb238
#
_cell.length_a   1.000
_cell.length_b   1.000
_cell.length_c   1.000
_cell.angle_alpha   90.00
_cell.angle_beta   90.00
_cell.angle_gamma   90.00
#
_symmetry.space_group_name_H-M   'P 1'
#
loop_
_entity.id
_entity.type
_entity.pdbx_description
1 polymer ?
#
loop_
_entity_poly.entity_id
_entity_poly.type
_entity_poly.pdbx_seq_one_letter_code
_entity_poly.pdbx_strand_id
1 'polypeptide(L)'
;GNIQKVGVEINDIYPESWIDCYKEMYKDVANDPAKWAKYVQDNTEADFVCLRLVGADPNAENKSVEECAEVAKKVADAIDLPLVVAGCGVAEKDGKVFAKVAEVLEGKNALILSAVEDNYKEVGASAGLAYGQKVGAESAVDINLAKQMNVLLTQLGVKSENIVMNVGCSAVGYGYEYVASTMDRIRLAAFNQNDKQLQIPIVTPVSFEVGHTKEAIATETDQPEWGDNEKRTISMEVSTAASVLIGGSDAVILRHPESIKTIKSFISELA
;
A
#
# COMPACT_ATOMS: atom_id res chain seq x y z
N GLY A 1 12.16 9.00 -16.56
CA GLY A 1 11.87 8.31 -15.30
C GLY A 1 11.14 7.00 -15.58
N ASN A 2 10.97 6.18 -14.55
CA ASN A 2 10.16 4.97 -14.67
C ASN A 2 8.67 5.35 -14.76
N ILE A 3 7.89 4.57 -15.52
CA ILE A 3 6.43 4.74 -15.57
C ILE A 3 5.86 4.38 -14.20
N GLN A 4 5.06 5.28 -13.63
CA GLN A 4 4.38 5.11 -12.34
C GLN A 4 3.43 3.89 -12.37
N LYS A 5 3.19 3.27 -11.22
CA LYS A 5 2.46 2.02 -11.08
C LYS A 5 1.20 2.16 -10.22
N VAL A 6 0.19 1.37 -10.54
CA VAL A 6 -1.10 1.37 -9.83
C VAL A 6 -1.41 -0.04 -9.35
N GLY A 7 -1.60 -0.20 -8.05
CA GLY A 7 -1.99 -1.46 -7.44
C GLY A 7 -3.40 -1.43 -6.86
N VAL A 8 -3.94 -2.61 -6.60
CA VAL A 8 -5.26 -2.79 -5.98
C VAL A 8 -5.12 -3.42 -4.61
N GLU A 9 -5.75 -2.79 -3.61
CA GLU A 9 -5.89 -3.33 -2.26
C GLU A 9 -6.97 -4.42 -2.22
N ILE A 10 -6.59 -5.55 -1.65
CA ILE A 10 -7.51 -6.61 -1.19
C ILE A 10 -7.21 -6.95 0.27
N ASN A 11 -8.17 -7.52 0.98
CA ASN A 11 -8.00 -7.95 2.36
C ASN A 11 -7.90 -9.47 2.49
N ASP A 12 -7.26 -9.91 3.57
CA ASP A 12 -7.18 -11.33 3.96
C ASP A 12 -8.46 -11.86 4.61
N ILE A 13 -9.39 -10.98 4.94
CA ILE A 13 -10.74 -11.27 5.46
C ILE A 13 -11.78 -10.48 4.69
N TYR A 14 -13.05 -10.90 4.81
CA TYR A 14 -14.16 -10.14 4.21
C TYR A 14 -14.18 -8.70 4.73
N PRO A 15 -14.28 -7.68 3.85
CA PRO A 15 -14.12 -6.27 4.23
C PRO A 15 -15.42 -5.67 4.80
N GLU A 16 -15.87 -6.12 5.95
CA GLU A 16 -17.12 -5.67 6.60
C GLU A 16 -17.20 -4.15 6.78
N SER A 17 -16.05 -3.50 7.05
CA SER A 17 -15.95 -2.05 7.25
C SER A 17 -15.95 -1.23 5.96
N TRP A 18 -15.87 -1.88 4.80
CA TRP A 18 -15.90 -1.15 3.53
C TRP A 18 -17.32 -0.72 3.19
N ILE A 19 -17.43 0.34 2.41
CA ILE A 19 -18.71 0.87 1.92
C ILE A 19 -19.41 -0.13 0.99
N ASP A 20 -20.73 0.01 0.89
CA ASP A 20 -21.56 -0.99 0.23
C ASP A 20 -21.24 -1.19 -1.25
N CYS A 21 -20.81 -0.15 -1.97
CA CYS A 21 -20.42 -0.31 -3.38
C CYS A 21 -19.24 -1.28 -3.56
N TYR A 22 -18.24 -1.25 -2.68
CA TYR A 22 -17.13 -2.20 -2.72
C TYR A 22 -17.57 -3.62 -2.33
N LYS A 23 -18.41 -3.74 -1.28
CA LYS A 23 -18.93 -5.04 -0.85
C LYS A 23 -19.77 -5.71 -1.95
N GLU A 24 -20.60 -4.94 -2.65
CA GLU A 24 -21.38 -5.44 -3.78
C GLU A 24 -20.47 -5.81 -4.98
N MET A 25 -19.49 -4.98 -5.29
CA MET A 25 -18.54 -5.19 -6.39
C MET A 25 -17.73 -6.48 -6.23
N TYR A 26 -17.28 -6.78 -5.02
CA TYR A 26 -16.40 -7.92 -4.73
C TYR A 26 -17.12 -9.08 -4.02
N LYS A 27 -18.47 -9.07 -3.91
CA LYS A 27 -19.26 -10.04 -3.15
C LYS A 27 -18.97 -11.51 -3.47
N ASP A 28 -18.69 -11.81 -4.74
CA ASP A 28 -18.45 -13.18 -5.20
C ASP A 28 -17.03 -13.68 -4.93
N VAL A 29 -16.10 -12.78 -4.60
CA VAL A 29 -14.68 -13.09 -4.45
C VAL A 29 -14.08 -12.69 -3.09
N ALA A 30 -14.65 -11.71 -2.40
CA ALA A 30 -14.06 -11.12 -1.18
C ALA A 30 -13.93 -12.10 0.01
N ASN A 31 -14.62 -13.24 -0.01
CA ASN A 31 -14.48 -14.30 1.00
C ASN A 31 -13.27 -15.23 0.76
N ASP A 32 -12.60 -15.09 -0.39
CA ASP A 32 -11.43 -15.91 -0.73
C ASP A 32 -10.35 -14.98 -1.32
N PRO A 33 -9.33 -14.59 -0.55
CA PRO A 33 -8.30 -13.65 -0.99
C PRO A 33 -7.56 -14.07 -2.27
N ALA A 34 -7.36 -15.37 -2.49
CA ALA A 34 -6.74 -15.88 -3.71
C ALA A 34 -7.62 -15.68 -4.95
N LYS A 35 -8.93 -15.96 -4.81
CA LYS A 35 -9.91 -15.66 -5.88
C LYS A 35 -10.04 -14.16 -6.11
N TRP A 36 -10.03 -13.37 -5.05
CA TRP A 36 -10.11 -11.92 -5.16
C TRP A 36 -8.89 -11.35 -5.88
N ALA A 37 -7.68 -11.78 -5.53
CA ALA A 37 -6.47 -11.38 -6.24
C ALA A 37 -6.50 -11.77 -7.72
N LYS A 38 -6.96 -12.99 -8.02
CA LYS A 38 -7.13 -13.46 -9.41
C LYS A 38 -8.16 -12.63 -10.18
N TYR A 39 -9.29 -12.30 -9.54
CA TYR A 39 -10.30 -11.41 -10.12
C TYR A 39 -9.71 -10.04 -10.47
N VAL A 40 -8.93 -9.45 -9.56
CA VAL A 40 -8.25 -8.16 -9.79
C VAL A 40 -7.32 -8.26 -10.99
N GLN A 41 -6.48 -9.29 -11.06
CA GLN A 41 -5.57 -9.51 -12.18
C GLN A 41 -6.31 -9.61 -13.53
N ASP A 42 -7.42 -10.33 -13.56
CA ASP A 42 -8.13 -10.64 -14.80
C ASP A 42 -9.10 -9.54 -15.26
N ASN A 43 -9.52 -8.65 -14.34
CA ASN A 43 -10.61 -7.70 -14.60
C ASN A 43 -10.23 -6.22 -14.39
N THR A 44 -8.98 -5.93 -14.02
CA THR A 44 -8.50 -4.55 -13.85
C THR A 44 -7.19 -4.33 -14.60
N GLU A 45 -6.81 -3.05 -14.77
CA GLU A 45 -5.53 -2.65 -15.36
C GLU A 45 -4.43 -2.50 -14.29
N ALA A 46 -4.56 -3.18 -13.14
CA ALA A 46 -3.59 -3.10 -12.06
C ALA A 46 -2.21 -3.61 -12.47
N ASP A 47 -1.16 -2.93 -12.03
CA ASP A 47 0.22 -3.36 -12.21
C ASP A 47 0.66 -4.34 -11.13
N PHE A 48 -0.01 -4.36 -9.97
CA PHE A 48 0.28 -5.25 -8.83
C PHE A 48 -0.94 -5.39 -7.91
N VAL A 49 -0.93 -6.40 -7.05
CA VAL A 49 -1.94 -6.60 -6.00
C VAL A 49 -1.32 -6.27 -4.64
N CYS A 50 -2.05 -5.56 -3.79
CA CYS A 50 -1.70 -5.32 -2.39
C CYS A 50 -2.64 -6.11 -1.48
N LEU A 51 -2.14 -7.20 -0.89
CA LEU A 51 -2.83 -7.96 0.14
C LEU A 51 -2.60 -7.30 1.49
N ARG A 52 -3.66 -6.81 2.11
CA ARG A 52 -3.61 -6.26 3.46
C ARG A 52 -4.07 -7.29 4.49
N LEU A 53 -3.20 -7.62 5.44
CA LEU A 53 -3.44 -8.63 6.47
C LEU A 53 -4.16 -8.01 7.69
N VAL A 54 -5.36 -7.48 7.45
CA VAL A 54 -6.16 -6.82 8.50
C VAL A 54 -6.65 -7.81 9.55
N GLY A 55 -6.83 -9.08 9.22
CA GLY A 55 -7.19 -10.14 10.14
C GLY A 55 -6.11 -10.45 11.19
N ALA A 56 -4.87 -9.98 10.98
CA ALA A 56 -3.79 -10.11 11.96
C ALA A 56 -3.95 -9.21 13.18
N ASP A 57 -4.80 -8.16 13.12
CA ASP A 57 -4.96 -7.18 14.20
C ASP A 57 -5.35 -7.87 15.51
N PRO A 58 -4.53 -7.71 16.60
CA PRO A 58 -4.82 -8.28 17.90
C PRO A 58 -6.13 -7.78 18.54
N ASN A 59 -6.63 -6.63 18.10
CA ASN A 59 -7.89 -6.05 18.56
C ASN A 59 -9.11 -6.51 17.73
N ALA A 60 -8.89 -7.28 16.66
CA ALA A 60 -9.94 -7.82 15.80
C ALA A 60 -9.89 -9.35 15.78
N GLU A 61 -9.67 -9.99 14.62
CA GLU A 61 -9.64 -11.46 14.51
C GLU A 61 -8.40 -12.10 15.14
N ASN A 62 -7.30 -11.35 15.25
CA ASN A 62 -6.02 -11.79 15.80
C ASN A 62 -5.52 -13.11 15.20
N LYS A 63 -5.62 -13.25 13.87
CA LYS A 63 -5.12 -14.43 13.15
C LYS A 63 -3.67 -14.70 13.53
N SER A 64 -3.33 -15.97 13.59
CA SER A 64 -1.96 -16.43 13.84
C SER A 64 -1.01 -16.00 12.71
N VAL A 65 0.27 -16.02 13.01
CA VAL A 65 1.34 -15.77 12.03
C VAL A 65 1.26 -16.78 10.87
N GLU A 66 0.98 -18.02 11.19
CA GLU A 66 0.86 -19.12 10.24
C GLU A 66 -0.34 -18.96 9.30
N GLU A 67 -1.51 -18.59 9.83
CA GLU A 67 -2.72 -18.30 9.03
C GLU A 67 -2.48 -17.15 8.06
N CYS A 68 -1.86 -16.06 8.52
CA CYS A 68 -1.52 -14.92 7.67
C CYS A 68 -0.55 -15.31 6.55
N ALA A 69 0.48 -16.09 6.86
CA ALA A 69 1.45 -16.57 5.89
C ALA A 69 0.83 -17.52 4.87
N GLU A 70 -0.08 -18.42 5.30
CA GLU A 70 -0.80 -19.33 4.40
C GLU A 70 -1.67 -18.55 3.40
N VAL A 71 -2.38 -17.50 3.85
CA VAL A 71 -3.15 -16.63 2.95
C VAL A 71 -2.25 -15.93 1.95
N ALA A 72 -1.15 -15.33 2.41
CA ALA A 72 -0.19 -14.66 1.53
C ALA A 72 0.37 -15.60 0.46
N LYS A 73 0.70 -16.84 0.85
CA LYS A 73 1.17 -17.88 -0.08
C LYS A 73 0.11 -18.23 -1.12
N LYS A 74 -1.14 -18.49 -0.69
CA LYS A 74 -2.25 -18.81 -1.60
C LYS A 74 -2.50 -17.70 -2.62
N VAL A 75 -2.44 -16.45 -2.17
CA VAL A 75 -2.58 -15.27 -3.06
C VAL A 75 -1.43 -15.21 -4.06
N ALA A 76 -0.18 -15.35 -3.59
CA ALA A 76 1.00 -15.33 -4.46
C ALA A 76 1.04 -16.47 -5.49
N ASP A 77 0.44 -17.62 -5.18
CA ASP A 77 0.37 -18.76 -6.09
C ASP A 77 -0.80 -18.64 -7.10
N ALA A 78 -1.78 -17.77 -6.83
CA ALA A 78 -2.95 -17.57 -7.68
C ALA A 78 -2.75 -16.51 -8.79
N ILE A 79 -1.74 -15.66 -8.69
CA ILE A 79 -1.53 -14.53 -9.60
C ILE A 79 -0.11 -14.52 -10.17
N ASP A 80 0.03 -13.91 -11.35
CA ASP A 80 1.30 -13.62 -12.00
C ASP A 80 1.77 -12.17 -11.75
N LEU A 81 0.85 -11.30 -11.32
CA LEU A 81 1.18 -9.91 -10.96
C LEU A 81 2.09 -9.86 -9.73
N PRO A 82 2.95 -8.85 -9.63
CA PRO A 82 3.72 -8.57 -8.41
C PRO A 82 2.81 -8.47 -7.18
N LEU A 83 3.27 -8.98 -6.04
CA LEU A 83 2.53 -8.95 -4.78
C LEU A 83 3.18 -7.98 -3.80
N VAL A 84 2.36 -7.10 -3.24
CA VAL A 84 2.66 -6.31 -2.04
C VAL A 84 1.88 -6.93 -0.88
N VAL A 85 2.54 -7.13 0.26
CA VAL A 85 1.87 -7.59 1.48
C VAL A 85 1.98 -6.51 2.54
N ALA A 86 0.84 -5.95 2.93
CA ALA A 86 0.75 -4.94 3.97
C ALA A 86 0.24 -5.55 5.28
N GLY A 87 0.71 -5.02 6.41
CA GLY A 87 0.34 -5.49 7.74
C GLY A 87 -0.98 -4.92 8.27
N CYS A 88 -1.27 -5.24 9.53
CA CYS A 88 -2.43 -4.73 10.26
C CYS A 88 -2.19 -3.36 10.92
N GLY A 89 -0.93 -2.87 10.96
CA GLY A 89 -0.55 -1.62 11.58
C GLY A 89 -0.10 -1.74 13.04
N VAL A 90 0.00 -2.97 13.58
CA VAL A 90 0.54 -3.23 14.93
C VAL A 90 1.97 -3.75 14.80
N ALA A 91 2.96 -2.90 15.05
CA ALA A 91 4.37 -3.14 14.76
C ALA A 91 4.92 -4.48 15.30
N GLU A 92 4.61 -4.86 16.53
CA GLU A 92 5.05 -6.13 17.12
C GLU A 92 4.43 -7.34 16.42
N LYS A 93 3.14 -7.28 16.07
CA LYS A 93 2.45 -8.33 15.33
C LYS A 93 2.96 -8.43 13.90
N ASP A 94 3.06 -7.28 13.24
CA ASP A 94 3.51 -7.19 11.85
C ASP A 94 4.95 -7.69 11.68
N GLY A 95 5.85 -7.42 12.62
CA GLY A 95 7.21 -7.95 12.60
C GLY A 95 7.24 -9.47 12.48
N LYS A 96 6.49 -10.16 13.34
CA LYS A 96 6.39 -11.63 13.36
C LYS A 96 5.69 -12.17 12.10
N VAL A 97 4.59 -11.54 11.69
CA VAL A 97 3.83 -11.92 10.48
C VAL A 97 4.70 -11.77 9.24
N PHE A 98 5.37 -10.64 9.08
CA PHE A 98 6.23 -10.36 7.93
C PHE A 98 7.41 -11.31 7.82
N ALA A 99 7.99 -11.72 8.95
CA ALA A 99 9.06 -12.71 8.95
C ALA A 99 8.58 -14.04 8.35
N LYS A 100 7.40 -14.52 8.75
CA LYS A 100 6.85 -15.77 8.23
C LYS A 100 6.31 -15.64 6.81
N VAL A 101 5.69 -14.51 6.48
CA VAL A 101 5.25 -14.20 5.10
C VAL A 101 6.44 -14.20 4.15
N ALA A 102 7.55 -13.55 4.54
CA ALA A 102 8.74 -13.50 3.72
C ALA A 102 9.34 -14.89 3.46
N GLU A 103 9.31 -15.78 4.46
CA GLU A 103 9.75 -17.18 4.35
C GLU A 103 8.92 -17.93 3.30
N VAL A 104 7.59 -17.90 3.41
CA VAL A 104 6.71 -18.67 2.49
C VAL A 104 6.66 -18.08 1.08
N LEU A 105 7.06 -16.81 0.92
CA LEU A 105 7.17 -16.12 -0.37
C LEU A 105 8.61 -16.12 -0.93
N GLU A 106 9.52 -16.93 -0.40
CA GLU A 106 10.88 -17.02 -0.93
C GLU A 106 10.87 -17.21 -2.45
N GLY A 107 11.66 -16.41 -3.16
CA GLY A 107 11.73 -16.41 -4.63
C GLY A 107 10.61 -15.65 -5.36
N LYS A 108 9.57 -15.18 -4.68
CA LYS A 108 8.47 -14.41 -5.31
C LYS A 108 8.80 -12.93 -5.49
N ASN A 109 9.85 -12.40 -4.86
CA ASN A 109 10.26 -10.99 -4.92
C ASN A 109 9.12 -10.02 -4.55
N ALA A 110 8.39 -10.34 -3.46
CA ALA A 110 7.30 -9.51 -2.96
C ALA A 110 7.81 -8.24 -2.26
N LEU A 111 6.94 -7.23 -2.14
CA LEU A 111 7.19 -6.05 -1.31
C LEU A 111 6.46 -6.21 0.02
N ILE A 112 7.19 -6.16 1.13
CA ILE A 112 6.65 -6.18 2.49
C ILE A 112 6.44 -4.72 2.95
N LEU A 113 5.20 -4.34 3.22
CA LEU A 113 4.78 -2.97 3.49
C LEU A 113 4.09 -2.87 4.87
N SER A 114 4.74 -2.35 5.94
CA SER A 114 6.05 -1.69 5.94
C SER A 114 6.83 -2.05 7.20
N ALA A 115 8.15 -1.90 7.14
CA ALA A 115 8.96 -1.78 8.35
C ALA A 115 8.79 -0.37 8.95
N VAL A 116 8.61 -0.29 10.25
CA VAL A 116 8.56 0.93 11.05
C VAL A 116 9.71 0.95 12.05
N GLU A 117 9.92 2.08 12.76
CA GLU A 117 11.01 2.25 13.72
C GLU A 117 11.09 1.10 14.75
N ASP A 118 9.93 0.61 15.21
CA ASP A 118 9.85 -0.40 16.26
C ASP A 118 10.19 -1.82 15.78
N ASN A 119 10.02 -2.12 14.48
CA ASN A 119 10.20 -3.48 13.94
C ASN A 119 11.20 -3.60 12.79
N TYR A 120 11.88 -2.51 12.37
CA TYR A 120 12.74 -2.53 11.18
C TYR A 120 13.87 -3.57 11.23
N LYS A 121 14.37 -3.88 12.44
CA LYS A 121 15.43 -4.90 12.59
C LYS A 121 14.91 -6.28 12.26
N GLU A 122 13.73 -6.64 12.77
CA GLU A 122 13.11 -7.93 12.53
C GLU A 122 12.70 -8.06 11.05
N VAL A 123 12.02 -7.07 10.50
CA VAL A 123 11.57 -7.06 9.10
C VAL A 123 12.77 -6.99 8.13
N GLY A 124 13.75 -6.14 8.39
CA GLY A 124 14.94 -6.02 7.55
C GLY A 124 15.78 -7.29 7.55
N ALA A 125 15.96 -7.93 8.72
CA ALA A 125 16.75 -9.16 8.83
C ALA A 125 16.01 -10.35 8.18
N SER A 126 14.72 -10.51 8.39
CA SER A 126 13.94 -11.61 7.83
C SER A 126 13.60 -11.37 6.36
N ALA A 127 12.75 -10.39 6.06
CA ALA A 127 12.26 -10.15 4.72
C ALA A 127 13.38 -9.69 3.77
N GLY A 128 14.18 -8.71 4.20
CA GLY A 128 15.22 -8.13 3.36
C GLY A 128 16.44 -9.02 3.14
N LEU A 129 17.00 -9.58 4.22
CA LEU A 129 18.26 -10.31 4.16
C LEU A 129 18.06 -11.82 3.99
N ALA A 130 17.26 -12.46 4.85
CA ALA A 130 17.13 -13.91 4.83
C ALA A 130 16.40 -14.41 3.58
N TYR A 131 15.33 -13.76 3.18
CA TYR A 131 14.44 -14.23 2.12
C TYR A 131 14.41 -13.34 0.87
N GLY A 132 15.24 -12.27 0.83
CA GLY A 132 15.46 -11.46 -0.37
C GLY A 132 14.23 -10.72 -0.90
N GLN A 133 13.26 -10.43 -0.04
CA GLN A 133 12.09 -9.64 -0.40
C GLN A 133 12.44 -8.13 -0.44
N LYS A 134 11.58 -7.33 -1.05
CA LYS A 134 11.66 -5.87 -0.94
C LYS A 134 11.02 -5.42 0.37
N VAL A 135 11.56 -4.35 0.96
CA VAL A 135 11.12 -3.82 2.26
C VAL A 135 10.62 -2.39 2.09
N GLY A 136 9.37 -2.15 2.49
CA GLY A 136 8.82 -0.81 2.65
C GLY A 136 9.38 -0.16 3.92
N ALA A 137 9.88 1.06 3.82
CA ALA A 137 10.38 1.86 4.93
C ALA A 137 9.36 2.97 5.24
N GLU A 138 8.64 2.85 6.36
CA GLU A 138 7.55 3.78 6.70
C GLU A 138 8.03 4.90 7.62
N SER A 139 7.59 6.13 7.33
CA SER A 139 8.04 7.34 8.01
C SER A 139 6.93 8.33 8.43
N ALA A 140 5.67 7.98 8.24
CA ALA A 140 4.51 8.77 8.72
C ALA A 140 4.66 10.29 8.49
N VAL A 141 4.88 10.71 7.24
CA VAL A 141 4.96 12.13 6.82
C VAL A 141 6.16 12.88 7.45
N ASP A 142 7.25 12.18 7.74
CA ASP A 142 8.49 12.77 8.27
C ASP A 142 9.69 12.46 7.37
N ILE A 143 10.28 13.51 6.75
CA ILE A 143 11.47 13.36 5.89
C ILE A 143 12.70 12.89 6.65
N ASN A 144 12.88 13.31 7.91
CA ASN A 144 14.04 12.90 8.69
C ASN A 144 13.94 11.42 9.03
N LEU A 145 12.75 10.96 9.43
CA LEU A 145 12.48 9.55 9.68
C LEU A 145 12.58 8.74 8.38
N ALA A 146 12.10 9.25 7.22
CA ALA A 146 12.25 8.60 5.92
C ALA A 146 13.72 8.30 5.62
N LYS A 147 14.58 9.33 5.74
CA LYS A 147 16.03 9.16 5.56
C LYS A 147 16.62 8.21 6.59
N GLN A 148 16.24 8.34 7.86
CA GLN A 148 16.72 7.50 8.96
C GLN A 148 16.38 6.03 8.72
N MET A 149 15.15 5.72 8.35
CA MET A 149 14.72 4.35 8.07
C MET A 149 15.52 3.72 6.92
N ASN A 150 15.76 4.47 5.83
CA ASN A 150 16.59 4.00 4.72
C ASN A 150 18.03 3.76 5.15
N VAL A 151 18.60 4.63 5.99
CA VAL A 151 19.94 4.46 6.57
C VAL A 151 19.99 3.22 7.46
N LEU A 152 19.02 3.04 8.35
CA LEU A 152 18.97 1.90 9.29
C LEU A 152 18.87 0.57 8.54
N LEU A 153 18.00 0.47 7.54
CA LEU A 153 17.87 -0.73 6.71
C LEU A 153 19.15 -1.03 5.90
N THR A 154 19.79 0.00 5.33
CA THR A 154 21.04 -0.19 4.59
C THR A 154 22.21 -0.55 5.51
N GLN A 155 22.28 0.01 6.71
CA GLN A 155 23.28 -0.37 7.73
C GLN A 155 23.07 -1.81 8.23
N LEU A 156 21.82 -2.29 8.29
CA LEU A 156 21.53 -3.68 8.59
C LEU A 156 22.00 -4.63 7.49
N GLY A 157 22.19 -4.13 6.25
CA GLY A 157 22.66 -4.88 5.08
C GLY A 157 21.64 -5.02 3.96
N VAL A 158 20.43 -4.47 4.11
CA VAL A 158 19.43 -4.47 3.03
C VAL A 158 19.93 -3.55 1.91
N LYS A 159 19.98 -4.06 0.69
CA LYS A 159 20.40 -3.27 -0.47
C LYS A 159 19.39 -2.15 -0.76
N SER A 160 19.87 -0.96 -1.10
CA SER A 160 19.00 0.20 -1.41
C SER A 160 17.98 -0.08 -2.52
N GLU A 161 18.36 -0.92 -3.50
CA GLU A 161 17.47 -1.37 -4.59
C GLU A 161 16.32 -2.27 -4.14
N ASN A 162 16.38 -2.78 -2.90
CA ASN A 162 15.33 -3.59 -2.27
C ASN A 162 14.53 -2.80 -1.22
N ILE A 163 14.72 -1.49 -1.14
CA ILE A 163 13.97 -0.61 -0.25
C ILE A 163 12.99 0.23 -1.08
N VAL A 164 11.80 0.45 -0.55
CA VAL A 164 10.79 1.36 -1.09
C VAL A 164 10.31 2.24 0.06
N MET A 165 10.27 3.55 -0.11
CA MET A 165 9.74 4.45 0.92
C MET A 165 8.22 4.41 0.95
N ASN A 166 7.65 4.31 2.15
CA ASN A 166 6.25 4.60 2.44
C ASN A 166 6.23 5.85 3.33
N VAL A 167 6.01 7.00 2.73
CA VAL A 167 6.02 8.28 3.47
C VAL A 167 4.68 8.59 4.14
N GLY A 168 3.76 7.62 4.13
CA GLY A 168 2.39 7.80 4.57
C GLY A 168 1.51 8.45 3.50
N CYS A 169 0.24 8.58 3.82
CA CYS A 169 -0.75 9.25 2.98
C CYS A 169 -1.70 10.05 3.86
N SER A 170 -2.31 11.08 3.27
CA SER A 170 -3.51 11.75 3.76
C SER A 170 -4.35 12.10 2.56
N ALA A 171 -5.65 11.85 2.64
CA ALA A 171 -6.56 12.18 1.56
C ALA A 171 -6.62 13.71 1.33
N VAL A 172 -6.91 14.11 0.10
CA VAL A 172 -7.15 15.53 -0.23
C VAL A 172 -8.26 16.07 0.68
N GLY A 173 -8.01 17.23 1.31
CA GLY A 173 -8.89 17.83 2.31
C GLY A 173 -8.68 17.32 3.74
N TYR A 174 -7.82 16.33 3.96
CA TYR A 174 -7.54 15.70 5.27
C TYR A 174 -6.07 15.84 5.69
N GLY A 175 -5.40 16.88 5.26
CA GLY A 175 -3.99 17.13 5.59
C GLY A 175 -3.02 16.72 4.48
N TYR A 176 -3.49 16.57 3.25
CA TYR A 176 -2.66 16.26 2.08
C TYR A 176 -1.46 17.19 1.92
N GLU A 177 -1.57 18.46 2.33
CA GLU A 177 -0.50 19.46 2.29
C GLU A 177 0.76 19.02 3.04
N TYR A 178 0.64 18.23 4.11
CA TYR A 178 1.78 17.69 4.84
C TYR A 178 2.49 16.57 4.02
N VAL A 179 1.71 15.74 3.33
CA VAL A 179 2.25 14.71 2.42
C VAL A 179 2.97 15.37 1.25
N ALA A 180 2.34 16.38 0.61
CA ALA A 180 2.92 17.12 -0.48
C ALA A 180 4.26 17.78 -0.07
N SER A 181 4.26 18.51 1.05
CA SER A 181 5.48 19.14 1.59
C SER A 181 6.60 18.12 1.86
N THR A 182 6.26 16.95 2.40
CA THR A 182 7.24 15.90 2.67
C THR A 182 7.82 15.33 1.38
N MET A 183 6.98 15.01 0.39
CA MET A 183 7.41 14.50 -0.91
C MET A 183 8.29 15.51 -1.65
N ASP A 184 7.89 16.78 -1.70
CA ASP A 184 8.69 17.86 -2.31
C ASP A 184 10.08 17.94 -1.69
N ARG A 185 10.17 17.94 -0.36
CA ARG A 185 11.46 18.00 0.35
C ARG A 185 12.31 16.76 0.08
N ILE A 186 11.72 15.58 0.02
CA ILE A 186 12.41 14.33 -0.34
C ILE A 186 12.97 14.45 -1.77
N ARG A 187 12.15 14.84 -2.74
CA ARG A 187 12.57 14.95 -4.14
C ARG A 187 13.60 16.06 -4.36
N LEU A 188 13.46 17.21 -3.69
CA LEU A 188 14.46 18.27 -3.72
C LEU A 188 15.80 17.83 -3.13
N ALA A 189 15.81 17.13 -2.01
CA ALA A 189 17.03 16.57 -1.43
C ALA A 189 17.65 15.52 -2.34
N ALA A 190 16.84 14.63 -2.90
CA ALA A 190 17.28 13.60 -3.82
C ALA A 190 17.97 14.17 -5.07
N PHE A 191 17.38 15.19 -5.70
CA PHE A 191 17.86 15.76 -6.97
C PHE A 191 18.88 16.88 -6.77
N ASN A 192 18.59 17.88 -5.93
CA ASN A 192 19.43 19.06 -5.81
C ASN A 192 20.65 18.83 -4.91
N GLN A 193 20.52 17.98 -3.89
CA GLN A 193 21.59 17.67 -2.94
C GLN A 193 22.25 16.32 -3.24
N ASN A 194 21.77 15.58 -4.25
CA ASN A 194 22.23 14.24 -4.60
C ASN A 194 22.22 13.27 -3.40
N ASP A 195 21.20 13.40 -2.53
CA ASP A 195 21.04 12.54 -1.36
C ASP A 195 20.56 11.14 -1.78
N LYS A 196 21.50 10.21 -1.86
CA LYS A 196 21.25 8.84 -2.32
C LYS A 196 20.25 8.09 -1.45
N GLN A 197 20.15 8.42 -0.16
CA GLN A 197 19.20 7.79 0.75
C GLN A 197 17.74 8.20 0.47
N LEU A 198 17.54 9.32 -0.22
CA LEU A 198 16.23 9.83 -0.61
C LEU A 198 15.91 9.64 -2.11
N GLN A 199 16.83 9.02 -2.89
CA GLN A 199 16.61 8.64 -4.30
C GLN A 199 15.83 7.31 -4.44
N ILE A 200 15.40 6.73 -3.34
CA ILE A 200 14.62 5.50 -3.27
C ILE A 200 13.18 5.74 -3.76
N PRO A 201 12.54 4.78 -4.46
CA PRO A 201 11.15 4.91 -4.90
C PRO A 201 10.17 5.09 -3.74
N ILE A 202 9.06 5.79 -4.01
CA ILE A 202 7.96 6.01 -3.05
C ILE A 202 6.73 5.23 -3.50
N VAL A 203 6.12 4.47 -2.58
CA VAL A 203 4.77 3.91 -2.71
C VAL A 203 3.83 4.62 -1.75
N THR A 204 2.64 4.98 -2.23
CA THR A 204 1.62 5.66 -1.42
C THR A 204 0.35 4.84 -1.35
N PRO A 205 -0.04 4.35 -0.16
CA PRO A 205 -1.26 3.56 0.03
C PRO A 205 -2.49 4.47 0.16
N VAL A 206 -2.94 5.05 -0.96
CA VAL A 206 -4.05 6.01 -1.02
C VAL A 206 -5.35 5.45 -0.46
N SER A 207 -5.68 4.21 -0.82
CA SER A 207 -6.92 3.56 -0.39
C SER A 207 -7.02 3.35 1.11
N PHE A 208 -5.87 3.23 1.82
CA PHE A 208 -5.86 3.05 3.28
C PHE A 208 -6.43 4.28 4.00
N GLU A 209 -6.25 5.47 3.43
CA GLU A 209 -6.70 6.73 4.01
C GLU A 209 -8.05 7.19 3.44
N VAL A 210 -8.24 7.09 2.12
CA VAL A 210 -9.49 7.52 1.47
C VAL A 210 -10.70 6.77 2.02
N GLY A 211 -10.56 5.48 2.31
CA GLY A 211 -11.63 4.67 2.89
C GLY A 211 -12.14 5.13 4.27
N HIS A 212 -11.46 6.06 4.94
CA HIS A 212 -11.83 6.63 6.23
C HIS A 212 -12.34 8.07 6.15
N THR A 213 -12.39 8.68 4.96
CA THR A 213 -12.91 10.04 4.79
C THR A 213 -14.43 10.07 4.91
N LYS A 214 -14.97 11.19 5.38
CA LYS A 214 -16.44 11.36 5.50
C LYS A 214 -17.12 11.24 4.14
N GLU A 215 -16.50 11.80 3.10
CA GLU A 215 -17.01 11.76 1.73
C GLU A 215 -17.09 10.34 1.17
N ALA A 216 -16.20 9.45 1.59
CA ALA A 216 -16.25 8.04 1.19
C ALA A 216 -17.28 7.23 1.98
N ILE A 217 -17.38 7.43 3.31
CA ILE A 217 -18.20 6.58 4.18
C ILE A 217 -19.64 7.02 4.34
N ALA A 218 -19.97 8.32 4.19
CA ALA A 218 -21.33 8.81 4.35
C ALA A 218 -22.26 8.29 3.25
N THR A 219 -23.39 7.72 3.63
CA THR A 219 -24.40 7.25 2.68
C THR A 219 -25.21 8.41 2.09
N GLU A 220 -25.95 8.17 1.00
CA GLU A 220 -26.90 9.15 0.45
C GLU A 220 -28.04 9.45 1.43
N THR A 221 -28.35 8.53 2.35
CA THR A 221 -29.34 8.76 3.41
C THR A 221 -28.82 9.72 4.47
N ASP A 222 -27.55 9.62 4.82
CA ASP A 222 -26.92 10.48 5.83
C ASP A 222 -26.63 11.89 5.29
N GLN A 223 -26.24 12.00 4.01
CA GLN A 223 -25.84 13.24 3.35
C GLN A 223 -26.45 13.32 1.93
N PRO A 224 -27.77 13.53 1.78
CA PRO A 224 -28.43 13.53 0.48
C PRO A 224 -27.91 14.58 -0.50
N GLU A 225 -27.45 15.73 0.03
CA GLU A 225 -26.91 16.83 -0.76
C GLU A 225 -25.52 16.55 -1.34
N TRP A 226 -24.84 15.51 -0.86
CA TRP A 226 -23.49 15.14 -1.36
C TRP A 226 -23.56 14.23 -2.60
N GLY A 227 -24.74 13.76 -2.97
CA GLY A 227 -24.95 12.90 -4.13
C GLY A 227 -24.44 11.47 -3.92
N ASP A 228 -24.19 10.81 -5.00
CA ASP A 228 -23.84 9.40 -5.09
C ASP A 228 -22.55 9.05 -4.34
N ASN A 229 -22.60 8.07 -3.44
CA ASN A 229 -21.49 7.68 -2.58
C ASN A 229 -20.32 7.07 -3.38
N GLU A 230 -20.61 6.21 -4.36
CA GLU A 230 -19.59 5.58 -5.19
C GLU A 230 -18.79 6.62 -5.99
N LYS A 231 -19.48 7.60 -6.59
CA LYS A 231 -18.83 8.69 -7.33
C LYS A 231 -17.95 9.56 -6.45
N ARG A 232 -18.40 9.85 -5.22
CA ARG A 232 -17.58 10.59 -4.25
C ARG A 232 -16.31 9.83 -3.88
N THR A 233 -16.45 8.52 -3.64
CA THR A 233 -15.31 7.66 -3.30
C THR A 233 -14.30 7.57 -4.44
N ILE A 234 -14.76 7.38 -5.67
CA ILE A 234 -13.90 7.42 -6.86
C ILE A 234 -13.19 8.79 -6.96
N SER A 235 -13.94 9.88 -6.79
CA SER A 235 -13.37 11.23 -6.86
C SER A 235 -12.29 11.47 -5.81
N MET A 236 -12.49 10.99 -4.58
CA MET A 236 -11.49 11.07 -3.49
C MET A 236 -10.25 10.24 -3.79
N GLU A 237 -10.40 9.00 -4.28
CA GLU A 237 -9.26 8.17 -4.68
C GLU A 237 -8.47 8.82 -5.83
N VAL A 238 -9.15 9.22 -6.90
CA VAL A 238 -8.52 9.81 -8.09
C VAL A 238 -7.82 11.12 -7.74
N SER A 239 -8.47 12.01 -7.02
CA SER A 239 -7.89 13.30 -6.64
C SER A 239 -6.65 13.12 -5.76
N THR A 240 -6.71 12.23 -4.77
CA THR A 240 -5.58 11.95 -3.90
C THR A 240 -4.44 11.25 -4.66
N ALA A 241 -4.76 10.24 -5.47
CA ALA A 241 -3.76 9.50 -6.25
C ALA A 241 -3.04 10.39 -7.27
N ALA A 242 -3.78 11.19 -8.04
CA ALA A 242 -3.18 12.13 -9.00
C ALA A 242 -2.26 13.13 -8.29
N SER A 243 -2.69 13.65 -7.14
CA SER A 243 -1.92 14.61 -6.36
C SER A 243 -0.60 14.01 -5.83
N VAL A 244 -0.62 12.81 -5.26
CA VAL A 244 0.61 12.17 -4.76
C VAL A 244 1.54 11.72 -5.90
N LEU A 245 1.00 11.32 -7.05
CA LEU A 245 1.81 10.98 -8.24
C LEU A 245 2.54 12.21 -8.79
N ILE A 246 1.87 13.36 -8.87
CA ILE A 246 2.50 14.64 -9.23
C ILE A 246 3.54 15.05 -8.18
N GLY A 247 3.24 14.84 -6.89
CA GLY A 247 4.15 15.13 -5.77
C GLY A 247 5.40 14.25 -5.73
N GLY A 248 5.44 13.17 -6.52
CA GLY A 248 6.63 12.34 -6.66
C GLY A 248 6.49 10.90 -6.19
N SER A 249 5.28 10.39 -5.93
CA SER A 249 5.07 8.96 -5.73
C SER A 249 5.34 8.17 -7.00
N ASP A 250 5.98 7.02 -6.88
CA ASP A 250 6.28 6.11 -7.99
C ASP A 250 5.21 5.02 -8.14
N ALA A 251 4.44 4.78 -7.08
CA ALA A 251 3.32 3.83 -7.11
C ALA A 251 2.22 4.25 -6.14
N VAL A 252 0.96 3.93 -6.48
CA VAL A 252 -0.21 4.14 -5.63
C VAL A 252 -1.00 2.85 -5.47
N ILE A 253 -1.68 2.72 -4.33
CA ILE A 253 -2.59 1.60 -4.04
C ILE A 253 -4.01 2.15 -3.94
N LEU A 254 -4.93 1.60 -4.72
CA LEU A 254 -6.33 2.02 -4.85
C LEU A 254 -7.26 0.82 -4.62
N ARG A 255 -8.58 1.06 -4.57
CA ARG A 255 -9.59 0.00 -4.43
C ARG A 255 -10.52 -0.10 -5.64
N HIS A 256 -10.96 1.05 -6.17
CA HIS A 256 -12.02 1.09 -7.16
C HIS A 256 -11.47 0.87 -8.58
N PRO A 257 -12.02 -0.07 -9.39
CA PRO A 257 -11.58 -0.30 -10.77
C PRO A 257 -11.62 0.94 -11.66
N GLU A 258 -12.65 1.80 -11.53
CA GLU A 258 -12.71 3.06 -12.28
C GLU A 258 -11.63 4.06 -11.85
N SER A 259 -11.27 4.09 -10.57
CA SER A 259 -10.13 4.89 -10.09
C SER A 259 -8.83 4.42 -10.73
N ILE A 260 -8.62 3.10 -10.80
CA ILE A 260 -7.44 2.49 -11.41
C ILE A 260 -7.35 2.88 -12.88
N LYS A 261 -8.43 2.68 -13.64
CA LYS A 261 -8.51 3.03 -15.06
C LYS A 261 -8.25 4.52 -15.30
N THR A 262 -8.85 5.39 -14.48
CA THR A 262 -8.66 6.84 -14.58
C THR A 262 -7.21 7.24 -14.31
N ILE A 263 -6.59 6.69 -13.27
CA ILE A 263 -5.19 6.97 -12.93
C ILE A 263 -4.23 6.38 -13.95
N LYS A 264 -4.51 5.20 -14.52
CA LYS A 264 -3.70 4.64 -15.62
C LYS A 264 -3.75 5.53 -16.87
N SER A 265 -4.92 6.07 -17.22
CA SER A 265 -5.06 7.05 -18.31
C SER A 265 -4.27 8.32 -18.01
N PHE A 266 -4.40 8.86 -16.81
CA PHE A 266 -3.65 10.03 -16.35
C PHE A 266 -2.13 9.83 -16.46
N ILE A 267 -1.61 8.69 -16.00
CA ILE A 267 -0.18 8.36 -16.12
C ILE A 267 0.25 8.29 -17.59
N SER A 268 -0.58 7.69 -18.46
CA SER A 268 -0.26 7.55 -19.88
C SER A 268 -0.21 8.89 -20.61
N GLU A 269 -0.98 9.90 -20.18
CA GLU A 269 -0.96 11.24 -20.73
C GLU A 269 0.24 12.08 -20.27
N LEU A 270 0.86 11.72 -19.13
CA LEU A 270 2.06 12.37 -18.58
C LEU A 270 3.37 11.76 -19.09
N ALA A 271 3.34 10.55 -19.64
CA ALA A 271 4.52 9.81 -20.09
C ALA A 271 4.91 10.20 -21.53
#